data_57e2a991351ae71609280220f6d58213
#
_entry.id   57e2a991351ae71609280220f6d58213
#
_cell.length_a   1.000
_cell.length_b   1.000
_cell.length_c   1.000
_cell.angle_alpha   90.00
_cell.angle_beta   90.00
_cell.angle_gamma   90.00
#
_symmetry.space_group_name_H-M   'P 1'
#
loop_
_entity.id
_entity.type
_entity.pdbx_description
1 polymer ?
#
loop_
_entity_poly.entity_id
_entity_poly.type
_entity_poly.pdbx_seq_one_letter_code
_entity_poly.pdbx_strand_id
1 'polypeptide(L)'
;MNFMKFVFLSLSLLLWPAIAAAEARVPVDAGWLALGHYRPSRWGDTYVSTIDSENFFLSKQGKTSPEAELLATIELFSNSGNEEQKCLLPARYKYLKKRGFKLAEFPKCEELEKFYDDLQPSGVTLLFTDAYMNNPSSLFGHTLMRIDTGRKGTQLLAHGVNYGAFTAGSENSVLFAVWGLTGGYFGGFTVKPYYDIINMYNNIENRDIWEFNLNLTPEELDFFVAHLWEIGHTQTRYYFFTQNCSYMLMETLDAVRPELRLADDFPAQSIP
;
A
#
# COMPACT_ATOMS: atom_id res chain seq x y z
N MET A 1 -39.16 40.72 -70.44
CA MET A 1 -37.72 40.81 -70.22
C MET A 1 -37.49 40.88 -68.70
N ASN A 2 -37.41 39.69 -68.09
CA ASN A 2 -37.36 39.53 -66.63
C ASN A 2 -35.91 39.39 -66.16
N PHE A 3 -35.44 40.33 -65.34
CA PHE A 3 -34.15 40.28 -64.67
C PHE A 3 -34.31 39.50 -63.35
N MET A 4 -33.72 38.32 -63.28
CA MET A 4 -33.65 37.47 -62.10
C MET A 4 -32.44 37.92 -61.27
N LYS A 5 -32.68 38.49 -60.07
CA LYS A 5 -31.65 38.85 -59.10
C LYS A 5 -31.26 37.62 -58.33
N PHE A 6 -30.00 37.16 -58.50
CA PHE A 6 -29.35 36.17 -57.65
C PHE A 6 -28.92 36.83 -56.33
N VAL A 7 -29.46 36.41 -55.23
CA VAL A 7 -28.96 36.75 -53.88
C VAL A 7 -27.94 35.71 -53.47
N PHE A 8 -26.67 36.07 -53.38
CA PHE A 8 -25.65 35.25 -52.79
C PHE A 8 -25.74 35.36 -51.29
N LEU A 9 -26.17 34.27 -50.62
CA LEU A 9 -26.11 34.13 -49.18
C LEU A 9 -24.74 33.60 -48.82
N SER A 10 -23.82 34.49 -48.33
CA SER A 10 -22.52 34.08 -47.79
C SER A 10 -22.68 33.48 -46.39
N LEU A 11 -22.59 32.16 -46.30
CA LEU A 11 -22.55 31.43 -45.06
C LEU A 11 -21.15 31.54 -44.46
N SER A 12 -20.88 32.51 -43.59
CA SER A 12 -19.67 32.61 -42.81
C SER A 12 -19.70 31.59 -41.70
N LEU A 13 -19.06 30.45 -41.92
CA LEU A 13 -18.72 29.48 -40.89
C LEU A 13 -17.70 30.11 -39.92
N LEU A 14 -18.21 30.56 -38.77
CA LEU A 14 -17.37 30.89 -37.61
C LEU A 14 -16.72 29.59 -37.09
N LEU A 15 -15.50 29.30 -37.56
CA LEU A 15 -14.61 28.33 -36.94
C LEU A 15 -14.18 28.90 -35.59
N TRP A 16 -14.89 28.49 -34.54
CA TRP A 16 -14.46 28.66 -33.15
C TRP A 16 -13.30 27.68 -32.95
N PRO A 17 -12.09 28.15 -32.65
CA PRO A 17 -11.04 27.23 -32.26
C PRO A 17 -11.46 26.65 -30.88
N ALA A 18 -11.85 25.41 -30.85
CA ALA A 18 -11.91 24.64 -29.61
C ALA A 18 -10.48 24.53 -29.10
N ILE A 19 -10.08 25.49 -28.26
CA ILE A 19 -8.88 25.33 -27.42
C ILE A 19 -9.22 24.19 -26.48
N ALA A 20 -8.90 22.96 -26.88
CA ALA A 20 -8.80 21.85 -25.97
C ALA A 20 -7.72 22.23 -24.95
N ALA A 21 -8.13 22.67 -23.78
CA ALA A 21 -7.23 22.78 -22.65
C ALA A 21 -6.62 21.36 -22.50
N ALA A 22 -5.35 21.24 -22.86
CA ALA A 22 -4.59 20.04 -22.51
C ALA A 22 -4.61 19.99 -20.98
N GLU A 23 -5.47 19.19 -20.42
CA GLU A 23 -5.38 18.83 -19.00
C GLU A 23 -3.95 18.37 -18.80
N ALA A 24 -3.20 19.12 -18.01
CA ALA A 24 -1.83 18.77 -17.65
C ALA A 24 -1.92 17.41 -16.94
N ARG A 25 -1.64 16.33 -17.66
CA ARG A 25 -1.63 14.98 -17.09
C ARG A 25 -0.57 14.97 -16.00
N VAL A 26 -0.99 14.79 -14.76
CA VAL A 26 -0.08 14.57 -13.65
C VAL A 26 0.59 13.21 -13.92
N PRO A 27 1.92 13.18 -14.13
CA PRO A 27 2.57 11.93 -14.48
C PRO A 27 2.55 10.98 -13.27
N VAL A 28 2.08 9.77 -13.49
CA VAL A 28 2.23 8.67 -12.55
C VAL A 28 3.69 8.23 -12.55
N ASP A 29 4.32 8.21 -11.40
CA ASP A 29 5.70 7.76 -11.24
C ASP A 29 5.80 6.49 -10.39
N ALA A 30 7.03 5.97 -10.27
CA ALA A 30 7.31 4.75 -9.51
C ALA A 30 6.87 4.86 -8.03
N GLY A 31 7.00 6.04 -7.42
CA GLY A 31 6.59 6.26 -6.03
C GLY A 31 5.08 6.15 -5.84
N TRP A 32 4.29 6.71 -6.79
CA TRP A 32 2.85 6.56 -6.75
C TRP A 32 2.40 5.13 -7.01
N LEU A 33 3.04 4.46 -7.97
CA LEU A 33 2.75 3.06 -8.26
C LEU A 33 3.03 2.17 -7.04
N ALA A 34 4.18 2.37 -6.40
CA ALA A 34 4.55 1.61 -5.20
C ALA A 34 3.62 1.90 -4.02
N LEU A 35 3.26 3.18 -3.78
CA LEU A 35 2.36 3.59 -2.70
C LEU A 35 0.95 2.98 -2.84
N GLY A 36 0.46 2.85 -4.07
CA GLY A 36 -0.82 2.21 -4.37
C GLY A 36 -0.72 0.70 -4.61
N HIS A 37 0.45 0.08 -4.40
CA HIS A 37 0.71 -1.35 -4.65
C HIS A 37 0.33 -1.78 -6.07
N TYR A 38 0.58 -0.91 -7.07
CA TYR A 38 0.28 -1.19 -8.47
C TYR A 38 1.35 -2.05 -9.14
N ARG A 39 0.90 -3.08 -9.82
CA ARG A 39 1.75 -3.96 -10.62
C ARG A 39 1.28 -3.99 -12.07
N PRO A 40 2.19 -4.19 -13.05
CA PRO A 40 1.79 -4.39 -14.43
C PRO A 40 0.82 -5.55 -14.56
N SER A 41 -0.25 -5.35 -15.31
CA SER A 41 -1.20 -6.42 -15.61
C SER A 41 -0.56 -7.48 -16.49
N ARG A 42 -0.92 -8.75 -16.29
CA ARG A 42 -0.46 -9.88 -17.12
C ARG A 42 -0.87 -9.75 -18.60
N TRP A 43 -1.88 -8.95 -18.89
CA TRP A 43 -2.57 -8.96 -20.18
C TRP A 43 -2.62 -7.59 -20.88
N GLY A 44 -1.63 -6.72 -20.69
CA GLY A 44 -1.56 -5.44 -21.38
C GLY A 44 -0.75 -4.37 -20.65
N ASP A 45 -0.73 -3.17 -21.20
CA ASP A 45 -0.02 -2.00 -20.69
C ASP A 45 -0.81 -1.27 -19.57
N THR A 46 -1.53 -2.03 -18.74
CA THR A 46 -2.35 -1.53 -17.64
C THR A 46 -1.76 -1.93 -16.31
N TYR A 47 -2.14 -1.23 -15.27
CA TYR A 47 -1.76 -1.52 -13.88
C TYR A 47 -2.96 -2.07 -13.11
N VAL A 48 -2.67 -2.91 -12.11
CA VAL A 48 -3.66 -3.39 -11.13
C VAL A 48 -3.01 -3.36 -9.76
N SER A 49 -3.71 -2.81 -8.78
CA SER A 49 -3.26 -2.86 -7.39
C SER A 49 -3.45 -4.26 -6.79
N THR A 50 -2.50 -4.71 -5.97
CA THR A 50 -2.62 -5.93 -5.17
C THR A 50 -3.61 -5.81 -4.02
N ILE A 51 -3.98 -4.57 -3.63
CA ILE A 51 -4.97 -4.32 -2.58
C ILE A 51 -6.38 -4.57 -3.13
N ASP A 52 -7.17 -5.37 -2.39
CA ASP A 52 -8.53 -5.74 -2.79
C ASP A 52 -9.63 -4.92 -2.11
N SER A 53 -9.31 -4.24 -1.01
CA SER A 53 -10.27 -3.41 -0.27
C SER A 53 -10.71 -2.19 -1.09
N GLU A 54 -12.00 -2.11 -1.42
CA GLU A 54 -12.55 -1.01 -2.20
C GLU A 54 -12.39 0.35 -1.49
N ASN A 55 -12.46 0.37 -0.17
CA ASN A 55 -12.30 1.58 0.65
C ASN A 55 -10.87 2.14 0.67
N PHE A 56 -9.89 1.43 0.15
CA PHE A 56 -8.54 1.94 -0.06
C PHE A 56 -8.49 2.96 -1.19
N PHE A 57 -9.39 2.84 -2.17
CA PHE A 57 -9.40 3.68 -3.35
C PHE A 57 -10.43 4.81 -3.23
N LEU A 58 -10.04 6.01 -3.65
CA LEU A 58 -10.90 7.18 -3.75
C LEU A 58 -11.70 7.18 -5.06
N SER A 59 -11.04 6.75 -6.13
CA SER A 59 -11.66 6.58 -7.44
C SER A 59 -12.31 5.21 -7.56
N LYS A 60 -13.50 5.14 -8.19
CA LYS A 60 -14.13 3.86 -8.55
C LYS A 60 -13.27 3.00 -9.47
N GLN A 61 -12.36 3.61 -10.21
CA GLN A 61 -11.41 2.93 -11.09
C GLN A 61 -10.02 2.82 -10.43
N GLY A 62 -9.86 3.24 -9.18
CA GLY A 62 -8.57 3.37 -8.50
C GLY A 62 -7.78 2.08 -8.51
N LYS A 63 -8.42 0.92 -8.36
CA LYS A 63 -7.74 -0.38 -8.40
C LYS A 63 -7.00 -0.66 -9.70
N THR A 64 -7.46 -0.14 -10.83
CA THR A 64 -6.93 -0.42 -12.18
C THR A 64 -6.42 0.80 -12.93
N SER A 65 -6.61 1.98 -12.37
CA SER A 65 -6.14 3.25 -12.94
C SER A 65 -5.41 4.08 -11.88
N PRO A 66 -4.09 3.95 -11.81
CA PRO A 66 -3.27 4.79 -10.91
C PRO A 66 -3.44 6.29 -11.17
N GLU A 67 -3.72 6.69 -12.42
CA GLU A 67 -3.97 8.07 -12.79
C GLU A 67 -5.27 8.60 -12.18
N ALA A 68 -6.36 7.81 -12.28
CA ALA A 68 -7.66 8.19 -11.71
C ALA A 68 -7.59 8.30 -10.19
N GLU A 69 -6.83 7.41 -9.55
CA GLU A 69 -6.60 7.43 -8.10
C GLU A 69 -5.74 8.62 -7.68
N LEU A 70 -4.68 8.95 -8.44
CA LEU A 70 -3.85 10.12 -8.18
C LEU A 70 -4.67 11.42 -8.27
N LEU A 71 -5.49 11.57 -9.30
CA LEU A 71 -6.34 12.76 -9.47
C LEU A 71 -7.37 12.87 -8.34
N ALA A 72 -8.03 11.79 -7.95
CA ALA A 72 -8.97 11.77 -6.83
C ALA A 72 -8.27 12.12 -5.50
N THR A 73 -7.03 11.66 -5.32
CA THR A 73 -6.22 11.96 -4.13
C THR A 73 -5.83 13.44 -4.09
N ILE A 74 -5.41 14.01 -5.22
CA ILE A 74 -5.12 15.46 -5.33
C ILE A 74 -6.38 16.27 -5.02
N GLU A 75 -7.52 15.90 -5.57
CA GLU A 75 -8.80 16.56 -5.32
C GLU A 75 -9.16 16.54 -3.83
N LEU A 76 -9.07 15.38 -3.17
CA LEU A 76 -9.34 15.22 -1.74
C LEU A 76 -8.48 16.18 -0.91
N PHE A 77 -7.17 16.21 -1.15
CA PHE A 77 -6.24 16.99 -0.32
C PHE A 77 -6.13 18.47 -0.72
N SER A 78 -6.58 18.86 -1.90
CA SER A 78 -6.62 20.28 -2.31
C SER A 78 -7.81 21.03 -1.73
N ASN A 79 -8.86 20.33 -1.33
CA ASN A 79 -10.08 20.90 -0.80
C ASN A 79 -10.16 20.77 0.73
N SER A 80 -10.89 21.68 1.39
CA SER A 80 -11.25 21.54 2.81
C SER A 80 -12.38 20.52 2.99
N GLY A 81 -12.51 19.97 4.22
CA GLY A 81 -13.51 18.93 4.53
C GLY A 81 -12.99 17.51 4.31
N ASN A 82 -13.85 16.51 4.48
CA ASN A 82 -13.57 15.08 4.39
C ASN A 82 -12.41 14.64 5.33
N GLU A 83 -12.40 15.20 6.53
CA GLU A 83 -11.29 15.01 7.50
C GLU A 83 -11.10 13.54 7.86
N GLU A 84 -12.17 12.80 8.09
CA GLU A 84 -12.13 11.37 8.38
C GLU A 84 -11.40 10.59 7.27
N GLN A 85 -11.76 10.84 6.01
CA GLN A 85 -11.11 10.18 4.87
C GLN A 85 -9.64 10.59 4.71
N LYS A 86 -9.32 11.87 4.96
CA LYS A 86 -7.93 12.36 4.96
C LYS A 86 -7.09 11.67 6.04
N CYS A 87 -7.65 11.47 7.22
CA CYS A 87 -6.97 10.79 8.32
C CYS A 87 -6.61 9.33 8.03
N LEU A 88 -7.31 8.68 7.10
CA LEU A 88 -6.97 7.34 6.65
C LEU A 88 -5.79 7.30 5.67
N LEU A 89 -5.40 8.45 5.07
CA LEU A 89 -4.48 8.49 3.93
C LEU A 89 -3.26 9.43 4.16
N PRO A 90 -2.55 9.34 5.31
CA PRO A 90 -1.45 10.24 5.64
C PRO A 90 -0.22 10.09 4.74
N ALA A 91 0.07 8.88 4.23
CA ALA A 91 1.22 8.67 3.35
C ALA A 91 0.98 9.32 1.97
N ARG A 92 -0.24 9.24 1.44
CA ARG A 92 -0.62 9.94 0.21
C ARG A 92 -0.50 11.45 0.34
N TYR A 93 -0.91 12.00 1.48
CA TYR A 93 -0.69 13.43 1.78
C TYR A 93 0.80 13.79 1.76
N LYS A 94 1.64 13.00 2.47
CA LYS A 94 3.09 13.22 2.53
C LYS A 94 3.71 13.10 1.13
N TYR A 95 3.29 12.12 0.33
CA TYR A 95 3.72 11.96 -1.06
C TYR A 95 3.41 13.21 -1.91
N LEU A 96 2.16 13.69 -1.89
CA LEU A 96 1.76 14.87 -2.65
C LEU A 96 2.49 16.14 -2.16
N LYS A 97 2.65 16.30 -0.85
CA LYS A 97 3.38 17.43 -0.25
C LYS A 97 4.85 17.46 -0.71
N LYS A 98 5.52 16.30 -0.71
CA LYS A 98 6.91 16.16 -1.21
C LYS A 98 7.03 16.52 -2.69
N ARG A 99 5.97 16.32 -3.47
CA ARG A 99 5.89 16.68 -4.90
C ARG A 99 5.54 18.14 -5.16
N GLY A 100 5.30 18.93 -4.11
CA GLY A 100 5.02 20.37 -4.22
C GLY A 100 3.59 20.70 -4.63
N PHE A 101 2.65 19.77 -4.49
CA PHE A 101 1.24 20.09 -4.71
C PHE A 101 0.73 21.09 -3.68
N LYS A 102 -0.15 22.00 -4.13
CA LYS A 102 -0.84 22.94 -3.25
C LYS A 102 -2.00 22.21 -2.54
N LEU A 103 -1.78 21.88 -1.27
CA LEU A 103 -2.72 21.10 -0.46
C LEU A 103 -3.35 21.96 0.64
N ALA A 104 -4.56 21.61 1.06
CA ALA A 104 -5.11 22.08 2.31
C ALA A 104 -4.30 21.55 3.49
N GLU A 105 -4.45 22.17 4.66
CA GLU A 105 -3.80 21.69 5.89
C GLU A 105 -4.31 20.28 6.24
N PHE A 106 -3.39 19.41 6.68
CA PHE A 106 -3.75 18.07 7.12
C PHE A 106 -4.54 18.17 8.43
N PRO A 107 -5.70 17.48 8.54
CA PRO A 107 -6.52 17.59 9.73
C PRO A 107 -5.87 16.99 10.97
N LYS A 108 -6.37 17.36 12.14
CA LYS A 108 -6.05 16.68 13.39
C LYS A 108 -6.72 15.31 13.41
N CYS A 109 -5.93 14.24 13.57
CA CYS A 109 -6.38 12.85 13.47
C CYS A 109 -6.03 12.12 14.77
N GLU A 110 -6.95 12.09 15.74
CA GLU A 110 -6.68 11.57 17.09
C GLU A 110 -6.23 10.09 17.10
N GLU A 111 -6.85 9.25 16.26
CA GLU A 111 -6.47 7.83 16.16
C GLU A 111 -5.09 7.64 15.53
N LEU A 112 -4.77 8.43 14.51
CA LEU A 112 -3.45 8.41 13.88
C LEU A 112 -2.37 8.92 14.86
N GLU A 113 -2.64 10.02 15.56
CA GLU A 113 -1.74 10.56 16.60
C GLU A 113 -1.49 9.49 17.68
N LYS A 114 -2.56 8.85 18.15
CA LYS A 114 -2.44 7.75 19.12
C LYS A 114 -1.62 6.58 18.57
N PHE A 115 -1.79 6.21 17.32
CA PHE A 115 -1.00 5.16 16.69
C PHE A 115 0.50 5.48 16.71
N TYR A 116 0.88 6.73 16.39
CA TYR A 116 2.27 7.18 16.48
C TYR A 116 2.77 7.21 17.93
N ASP A 117 1.95 7.65 18.86
CA ASP A 117 2.28 7.69 20.30
C ASP A 117 2.48 6.30 20.89
N ASP A 118 1.68 5.34 20.46
CA ASP A 118 1.81 3.95 20.89
C ASP A 118 3.08 3.30 20.32
N LEU A 119 3.42 3.57 19.07
CA LEU A 119 4.61 3.02 18.42
C LEU A 119 5.91 3.70 18.86
N GLN A 120 5.92 5.03 18.99
CA GLN A 120 7.12 5.88 19.20
C GLN A 120 8.29 5.43 18.30
N PRO A 121 8.13 5.43 16.98
CA PRO A 121 9.03 4.77 16.06
C PRO A 121 10.41 5.42 16.07
N SER A 122 11.47 4.60 16.16
CA SER A 122 12.88 5.02 16.12
C SER A 122 13.69 4.27 15.06
N GLY A 123 13.14 3.21 14.49
CA GLY A 123 13.74 2.39 13.43
C GLY A 123 12.82 1.25 13.01
N VAL A 124 13.27 0.49 12.02
CA VAL A 124 12.60 -0.74 11.57
C VAL A 124 13.63 -1.85 11.47
N THR A 125 13.30 -3.01 12.02
CA THR A 125 14.09 -4.23 11.93
C THR A 125 13.29 -5.28 11.17
N LEU A 126 13.87 -5.85 10.11
CA LEU A 126 13.33 -7.02 9.41
C LEU A 126 13.62 -8.25 10.26
N LEU A 127 12.62 -9.10 10.44
CA LEU A 127 12.72 -10.33 11.20
C LEU A 127 12.42 -11.50 10.29
N PHE A 128 13.26 -12.53 10.37
CA PHE A 128 13.02 -13.82 9.73
C PHE A 128 13.00 -14.90 10.81
N THR A 129 11.97 -15.74 10.80
CA THR A 129 11.87 -16.89 11.70
C THR A 129 12.04 -18.18 10.92
N ASP A 130 12.76 -19.13 11.50
CA ASP A 130 12.99 -20.42 10.88
C ASP A 130 11.72 -21.19 10.54
N ALA A 131 11.86 -22.19 9.67
CA ALA A 131 10.77 -23.09 9.27
C ALA A 131 10.11 -23.79 10.47
N TYR A 132 8.79 -23.93 10.42
CA TYR A 132 8.04 -24.67 11.43
C TYR A 132 7.22 -25.76 10.77
N MET A 133 7.68 -27.02 10.92
CA MET A 133 7.13 -28.18 10.22
C MET A 133 5.71 -28.55 10.65
N ASN A 134 5.26 -28.11 11.82
CA ASN A 134 3.94 -28.42 12.34
C ASN A 134 2.83 -27.50 11.83
N ASN A 135 3.20 -26.45 11.05
CA ASN A 135 2.24 -25.52 10.47
C ASN A 135 2.54 -25.31 8.98
N PRO A 136 1.63 -25.71 8.06
CA PRO A 136 1.84 -25.55 6.63
C PRO A 136 2.13 -24.12 6.19
N SER A 137 1.54 -23.11 6.86
CA SER A 137 1.78 -21.69 6.51
C SER A 137 3.15 -21.17 6.92
N SER A 138 3.88 -21.88 7.77
CA SER A 138 5.23 -21.53 8.25
C SER A 138 6.29 -22.53 7.83
N LEU A 139 5.96 -23.41 6.87
CA LEU A 139 6.85 -24.49 6.42
C LEU A 139 8.19 -23.98 5.87
N PHE A 140 8.21 -22.78 5.29
CA PHE A 140 9.40 -22.14 4.71
C PHE A 140 9.93 -20.98 5.56
N GLY A 141 9.49 -20.86 6.79
CA GLY A 141 9.80 -19.72 7.63
C GLY A 141 8.70 -18.66 7.57
N HIS A 142 8.94 -17.55 8.23
CA HIS A 142 8.05 -16.39 8.20
C HIS A 142 8.85 -15.10 8.29
N THR A 143 8.44 -14.10 7.53
CA THR A 143 9.06 -12.77 7.52
C THR A 143 8.08 -11.77 8.11
N LEU A 144 8.56 -10.93 9.00
CA LEU A 144 7.82 -9.84 9.63
C LEU A 144 8.75 -8.66 9.89
N MET A 145 8.22 -7.53 10.33
CA MET A 145 9.02 -6.38 10.72
C MET A 145 8.76 -6.01 12.17
N ARG A 146 9.75 -5.42 12.83
CA ARG A 146 9.60 -4.76 14.12
C ARG A 146 9.80 -3.27 13.93
N ILE A 147 8.85 -2.47 14.43
CA ILE A 147 9.02 -1.05 14.60
C ILE A 147 9.72 -0.87 15.94
N ASP A 148 10.97 -0.46 15.90
CA ASP A 148 11.76 -0.21 17.10
C ASP A 148 11.25 1.06 17.79
N THR A 149 11.16 1.03 19.11
CA THR A 149 10.65 2.16 19.89
C THR A 149 11.77 3.03 20.43
N GLY A 150 11.58 4.35 20.43
CA GLY A 150 12.45 5.31 21.11
C GLY A 150 12.37 5.25 22.64
N ARG A 151 11.48 4.43 23.21
CA ARG A 151 11.38 4.24 24.66
C ARG A 151 12.63 3.56 25.19
N LYS A 152 13.23 4.15 26.23
CA LYS A 152 14.35 3.53 26.94
C LYS A 152 13.87 2.26 27.66
N GLY A 153 14.61 1.19 27.53
CA GLY A 153 14.35 -0.03 28.30
C GLY A 153 14.61 -1.29 27.50
N THR A 154 13.60 -1.82 26.83
CA THR A 154 13.69 -3.14 26.19
C THR A 154 13.04 -3.15 24.82
N GLN A 155 13.65 -3.87 23.88
CA GLN A 155 13.06 -4.16 22.56
C GLN A 155 11.69 -4.86 22.66
N LEU A 156 11.39 -5.52 23.78
CA LEU A 156 10.09 -6.15 24.01
C LEU A 156 8.92 -5.16 24.04
N LEU A 157 9.18 -3.87 24.27
CA LEU A 157 8.18 -2.80 24.19
C LEU A 157 7.91 -2.32 22.77
N ALA A 158 8.68 -2.79 21.79
CA ALA A 158 8.48 -2.52 20.38
C ALA A 158 7.21 -3.21 19.84
N HIS A 159 6.85 -2.91 18.58
CA HIS A 159 5.70 -3.50 17.93
C HIS A 159 6.13 -4.28 16.70
N GLY A 160 5.61 -5.49 16.56
CA GLY A 160 5.80 -6.29 15.36
C GLY A 160 4.69 -6.05 14.34
N VAL A 161 5.10 -5.86 13.11
CA VAL A 161 4.25 -5.74 11.92
C VAL A 161 4.26 -7.08 11.22
N ASN A 162 3.12 -7.72 11.17
CA ASN A 162 2.93 -9.01 10.54
C ASN A 162 1.92 -8.90 9.41
N TYR A 163 2.20 -9.55 8.29
CA TYR A 163 1.21 -9.80 7.25
C TYR A 163 0.90 -11.30 7.20
N GLY A 164 -0.36 -11.65 7.19
CA GLY A 164 -0.77 -13.06 7.19
C GLY A 164 -2.21 -13.27 6.72
N ALA A 165 -2.53 -14.51 6.40
CA ALA A 165 -3.89 -14.90 6.01
C ALA A 165 -4.82 -14.89 7.22
N PHE A 166 -6.05 -14.40 7.03
CA PHE A 166 -7.14 -14.55 8.00
C PHE A 166 -7.80 -15.91 7.80
N THR A 167 -7.51 -16.84 8.70
CA THR A 167 -8.03 -18.21 8.66
C THR A 167 -8.98 -18.46 9.85
N ALA A 168 -10.01 -19.29 9.64
CA ALA A 168 -10.96 -19.62 10.70
C ALA A 168 -10.40 -20.63 11.75
N GLY A 169 -9.18 -21.14 11.55
CA GLY A 169 -8.45 -21.96 12.52
C GLY A 169 -8.95 -23.41 12.70
N SER A 170 -10.03 -23.84 12.03
CA SER A 170 -10.63 -25.16 12.19
C SER A 170 -10.73 -25.96 10.88
N GLU A 171 -9.97 -25.57 9.85
CA GLU A 171 -10.10 -26.13 8.52
C GLU A 171 -9.28 -27.41 8.36
N ASN A 172 -9.79 -28.31 7.49
CA ASN A 172 -9.04 -29.47 7.05
C ASN A 172 -7.74 -29.01 6.33
N SER A 173 -6.60 -29.60 6.68
CA SER A 173 -5.28 -29.23 6.14
C SER A 173 -5.21 -29.22 4.61
N VAL A 174 -5.96 -30.09 3.93
CA VAL A 174 -6.04 -30.14 2.46
C VAL A 174 -6.77 -28.91 1.91
N LEU A 175 -7.92 -28.56 2.52
CA LEU A 175 -8.70 -27.40 2.14
C LEU A 175 -7.93 -26.11 2.39
N PHE A 176 -7.23 -26.03 3.54
CA PHE A 176 -6.33 -24.93 3.88
C PHE A 176 -5.24 -24.75 2.80
N ALA A 177 -4.58 -25.83 2.38
CA ALA A 177 -3.56 -25.79 1.35
C ALA A 177 -4.13 -25.33 -0.01
N VAL A 178 -5.27 -25.87 -0.43
CA VAL A 178 -5.91 -25.50 -1.70
C VAL A 178 -6.28 -24.01 -1.69
N TRP A 179 -6.90 -23.50 -0.64
CA TRP A 179 -7.30 -22.11 -0.55
C TRP A 179 -6.10 -21.18 -0.45
N GLY A 180 -5.06 -21.56 0.28
CA GLY A 180 -3.80 -20.81 0.32
C GLY A 180 -3.09 -20.71 -1.02
N LEU A 181 -3.20 -21.75 -1.88
CA LEU A 181 -2.61 -21.76 -3.21
C LEU A 181 -3.44 -20.98 -4.24
N THR A 182 -4.77 -20.96 -4.08
CA THR A 182 -5.70 -20.40 -5.08
C THR A 182 -6.22 -19.00 -4.74
N GLY A 183 -5.75 -18.38 -3.63
CA GLY A 183 -6.21 -17.06 -3.19
C GLY A 183 -7.59 -17.08 -2.53
N GLY A 184 -7.96 -18.21 -1.90
CA GLY A 184 -9.22 -18.35 -1.18
C GLY A 184 -9.28 -17.60 0.15
N TYR A 185 -8.12 -17.17 0.68
CA TYR A 185 -8.04 -16.35 1.88
C TYR A 185 -7.82 -14.89 1.56
N PHE A 186 -8.31 -14.03 2.45
CA PHE A 186 -7.84 -12.66 2.55
C PHE A 186 -6.70 -12.60 3.57
N GLY A 187 -5.72 -11.75 3.28
CA GLY A 187 -4.63 -11.42 4.18
C GLY A 187 -4.65 -9.94 4.51
N GLY A 188 -3.94 -9.57 5.55
CA GLY A 188 -3.81 -8.18 5.97
C GLY A 188 -2.66 -7.97 6.95
N PHE A 189 -2.33 -6.71 7.13
CA PHE A 189 -1.34 -6.29 8.10
C PHE A 189 -1.94 -6.25 9.51
N THR A 190 -1.15 -6.68 10.48
CA THR A 190 -1.47 -6.57 11.90
C THR A 190 -0.28 -6.03 12.66
N VAL A 191 -0.52 -5.11 13.58
CA VAL A 191 0.49 -4.57 14.49
C VAL A 191 0.22 -5.11 15.88
N LYS A 192 1.21 -5.79 16.47
CA LYS A 192 1.09 -6.45 17.78
C LYS A 192 2.31 -6.12 18.64
N PRO A 193 2.18 -6.16 19.98
CA PRO A 193 3.34 -6.06 20.86
C PRO A 193 4.38 -7.12 20.52
N TYR A 194 5.67 -6.71 20.48
CA TYR A 194 6.75 -7.61 20.08
C TYR A 194 6.94 -8.78 21.06
N TYR A 195 6.64 -8.59 22.34
CA TYR A 195 6.71 -9.66 23.33
C TYR A 195 5.77 -10.84 23.01
N ASP A 196 4.61 -10.59 22.41
CA ASP A 196 3.68 -11.65 21.98
C ASP A 196 4.28 -12.47 20.84
N ILE A 197 4.98 -11.80 19.92
CA ILE A 197 5.68 -12.43 18.80
C ILE A 197 6.82 -13.32 19.30
N ILE A 198 7.67 -12.80 20.19
CA ILE A 198 8.75 -13.56 20.80
C ILE A 198 8.19 -14.76 21.55
N ASN A 199 7.14 -14.57 22.33
CA ASN A 199 6.54 -15.69 23.07
C ASN A 199 6.04 -16.79 22.13
N MET A 200 5.37 -16.40 21.04
CA MET A 200 4.83 -17.37 20.08
C MET A 200 5.96 -18.12 19.35
N TYR A 201 6.89 -17.41 18.74
CA TYR A 201 7.89 -18.03 17.87
C TYR A 201 9.02 -18.69 18.65
N ASN A 202 9.57 -18.03 19.65
CA ASN A 202 10.74 -18.54 20.38
C ASN A 202 10.35 -19.53 21.49
N ASN A 203 9.34 -19.18 22.34
CA ASN A 203 9.02 -19.97 23.52
C ASN A 203 8.05 -21.13 23.23
N ILE A 204 7.08 -20.93 22.34
CA ILE A 204 6.05 -21.94 22.04
C ILE A 204 6.48 -22.82 20.85
N GLU A 205 6.93 -22.20 19.74
CA GLU A 205 7.30 -22.92 18.52
C GLU A 205 8.79 -23.31 18.48
N ASN A 206 9.61 -22.80 19.39
CA ASN A 206 11.06 -23.05 19.50
C ASN A 206 11.80 -22.78 18.16
N ARG A 207 11.57 -21.62 17.59
CA ARG A 207 12.16 -21.16 16.33
C ARG A 207 13.19 -20.07 16.59
N ASP A 208 14.27 -20.07 15.84
CA ASP A 208 15.23 -18.98 15.86
C ASP A 208 14.67 -17.76 15.10
N ILE A 209 15.02 -16.58 15.58
CA ILE A 209 14.63 -15.30 14.98
C ILE A 209 15.92 -14.56 14.56
N TRP A 210 16.02 -14.28 13.28
CA TRP A 210 17.11 -13.49 12.70
C TRP A 210 16.65 -12.04 12.53
N GLU A 211 17.47 -11.09 12.97
CA GLU A 211 17.15 -9.67 12.99
C GLU A 211 18.09 -8.88 12.07
N PHE A 212 17.52 -8.05 11.18
CA PHE A 212 18.25 -7.20 10.26
C PHE A 212 17.75 -5.76 10.36
N ASN A 213 18.56 -4.86 10.93
CA ASN A 213 18.19 -3.45 11.06
C ASN A 213 18.17 -2.78 9.68
N LEU A 214 17.09 -2.08 9.37
CA LEU A 214 16.95 -1.30 8.14
C LEU A 214 17.51 0.12 8.35
N ASN A 215 18.23 0.62 7.36
CA ASN A 215 18.86 1.95 7.39
C ASN A 215 17.92 3.05 6.89
N LEU A 216 16.72 3.15 7.43
CA LEU A 216 15.78 4.19 7.06
C LEU A 216 16.18 5.55 7.66
N THR A 217 16.05 6.61 6.86
CA THR A 217 16.13 7.98 7.39
C THR A 217 14.91 8.31 8.25
N PRO A 218 14.93 9.36 9.09
CA PRO A 218 13.76 9.77 9.85
C PRO A 218 12.53 10.06 8.98
N GLU A 219 12.72 10.65 7.79
CA GLU A 219 11.65 10.94 6.84
C GLU A 219 11.06 9.67 6.22
N GLU A 220 11.91 8.70 5.89
CA GLU A 220 11.50 7.39 5.38
C GLU A 220 10.76 6.58 6.45
N LEU A 221 11.23 6.63 7.69
CA LEU A 221 10.57 5.98 8.83
C LEU A 221 9.17 6.59 9.07
N ASP A 222 9.06 7.90 9.05
CA ASP A 222 7.78 8.61 9.18
C ASP A 222 6.83 8.27 8.02
N PHE A 223 7.34 8.17 6.81
CA PHE A 223 6.57 7.75 5.65
C PHE A 223 6.14 6.27 5.75
N PHE A 224 7.03 5.38 6.19
CA PHE A 224 6.74 3.98 6.43
C PHE A 224 5.59 3.78 7.43
N VAL A 225 5.63 4.48 8.56
CA VAL A 225 4.58 4.41 9.59
C VAL A 225 3.26 4.95 9.07
N ALA A 226 3.29 6.06 8.32
CA ALA A 226 2.09 6.61 7.67
C ALA A 226 1.50 5.62 6.64
N HIS A 227 2.35 4.97 5.83
CA HIS A 227 1.90 3.97 4.87
C HIS A 227 1.36 2.71 5.54
N LEU A 228 2.01 2.27 6.61
CA LEU A 228 1.52 1.14 7.42
C LEU A 228 0.13 1.41 8.00
N TRP A 229 -0.15 2.65 8.43
CA TRP A 229 -1.49 3.07 8.84
C TRP A 229 -2.51 2.90 7.72
N GLU A 230 -2.21 3.36 6.49
CA GLU A 230 -3.11 3.23 5.35
C GLU A 230 -3.42 1.76 5.01
N ILE A 231 -2.38 0.93 4.89
CA ILE A 231 -2.56 -0.49 4.51
C ILE A 231 -3.05 -1.37 5.66
N GLY A 232 -2.88 -0.94 6.90
CA GLY A 232 -3.38 -1.64 8.08
C GLY A 232 -4.91 -1.76 8.13
N HIS A 233 -5.62 -0.92 7.38
CA HIS A 233 -7.08 -0.94 7.25
C HIS A 233 -7.56 -1.68 5.99
N THR A 234 -6.66 -2.40 5.31
CA THR A 234 -6.95 -3.03 4.02
C THR A 234 -6.77 -4.55 4.06
N GLN A 235 -7.30 -5.18 3.04
CA GLN A 235 -7.14 -6.61 2.80
C GLN A 235 -6.70 -6.84 1.37
N THR A 236 -5.91 -7.91 1.18
CA THR A 236 -5.48 -8.41 -0.13
C THR A 236 -5.80 -9.89 -0.24
N ARG A 237 -5.88 -10.43 -1.44
CA ARG A 237 -5.91 -11.87 -1.62
C ARG A 237 -4.56 -12.47 -1.20
N TYR A 238 -4.62 -13.46 -0.32
CA TYR A 238 -3.43 -14.17 0.12
C TYR A 238 -3.14 -15.34 -0.82
N TYR A 239 -1.95 -15.34 -1.39
CA TYR A 239 -1.42 -16.45 -2.19
C TYR A 239 -0.11 -16.92 -1.59
N PHE A 240 -0.05 -18.18 -1.20
CA PHE A 240 1.08 -18.76 -0.48
C PHE A 240 2.44 -18.53 -1.15
N PHE A 241 2.51 -18.58 -2.47
CA PHE A 241 3.76 -18.42 -3.21
C PHE A 241 4.00 -17.02 -3.80
N THR A 242 3.00 -16.18 -3.93
CA THR A 242 3.12 -14.93 -4.69
C THR A 242 2.70 -13.67 -3.95
N GLN A 243 1.74 -13.75 -3.03
CA GLN A 243 1.27 -12.62 -2.22
C GLN A 243 1.20 -13.06 -0.75
N ASN A 244 2.36 -13.39 -0.22
CA ASN A 244 2.57 -13.83 1.15
C ASN A 244 3.23 -12.74 2.01
N CYS A 245 3.66 -13.10 3.22
CA CYS A 245 4.29 -12.18 4.15
C CYS A 245 5.52 -11.47 3.55
N SER A 246 6.44 -12.20 2.93
CA SER A 246 7.65 -11.60 2.35
C SER A 246 7.33 -10.64 1.22
N TYR A 247 6.46 -11.05 0.28
CA TYR A 247 6.08 -10.21 -0.85
C TYR A 247 5.43 -8.89 -0.43
N MET A 248 4.46 -8.96 0.49
CA MET A 248 3.75 -7.77 0.95
C MET A 248 4.65 -6.83 1.76
N LEU A 249 5.63 -7.35 2.49
CA LEU A 249 6.63 -6.53 3.18
C LEU A 249 7.58 -5.86 2.17
N MET A 250 7.99 -6.55 1.09
CA MET A 250 8.77 -5.92 0.01
C MET A 250 8.00 -4.80 -0.67
N GLU A 251 6.72 -4.99 -1.00
CA GLU A 251 5.87 -3.93 -1.55
C GLU A 251 5.77 -2.73 -0.61
N THR A 252 5.68 -2.97 0.70
CA THR A 252 5.64 -1.88 1.71
C THR A 252 6.95 -1.11 1.74
N LEU A 253 8.10 -1.77 1.58
CA LEU A 253 9.41 -1.11 1.48
C LEU A 253 9.59 -0.38 0.15
N ASP A 254 9.08 -0.93 -0.95
CA ASP A 254 9.08 -0.26 -2.25
C ASP A 254 8.29 1.06 -2.22
N ALA A 255 7.22 1.15 -1.40
CA ALA A 255 6.51 2.41 -1.20
C ALA A 255 7.39 3.49 -0.56
N VAL A 256 8.33 3.09 0.31
CA VAL A 256 9.30 3.99 0.96
C VAL A 256 10.46 4.36 0.05
N ARG A 257 11.01 3.36 -0.66
CA ARG A 257 12.16 3.46 -1.59
C ARG A 257 11.83 2.84 -2.94
N PRO A 258 11.08 3.53 -3.80
CA PRO A 258 10.60 2.98 -5.07
C PRO A 258 11.72 2.58 -6.05
N GLU A 259 12.92 3.11 -5.86
CA GLU A 259 14.10 2.77 -6.64
C GLU A 259 14.64 1.37 -6.37
N LEU A 260 14.31 0.76 -5.22
CA LEU A 260 14.78 -0.59 -4.87
C LEU A 260 14.05 -1.66 -5.66
N ARG A 261 12.74 -1.48 -5.93
CA ARG A 261 11.91 -2.41 -6.70
C ARG A 261 12.01 -3.85 -6.21
N LEU A 262 12.04 -4.04 -4.89
CA LEU A 262 12.28 -5.34 -4.24
C LEU A 262 11.29 -6.43 -4.69
N ALA A 263 10.01 -6.08 -4.78
CA ALA A 263 8.99 -7.03 -5.18
C ALA A 263 9.08 -7.43 -6.67
N ASP A 264 9.71 -6.60 -7.52
CA ASP A 264 9.90 -6.90 -8.95
C ASP A 264 10.93 -8.01 -9.19
N ASP A 265 11.86 -8.21 -8.25
CA ASP A 265 12.84 -9.29 -8.32
C ASP A 265 12.21 -10.68 -8.12
N PHE A 266 10.96 -10.73 -7.64
CA PHE A 266 10.22 -11.97 -7.36
C PHE A 266 8.88 -12.05 -8.11
N PRO A 267 8.87 -11.94 -9.45
CA PRO A 267 7.62 -11.83 -10.23
C PRO A 267 6.79 -13.12 -10.26
N ALA A 268 7.41 -14.28 -10.04
CA ALA A 268 6.75 -15.57 -10.16
C ALA A 268 6.46 -16.21 -8.80
N GLN A 269 7.36 -16.06 -7.85
CA GLN A 269 7.19 -16.57 -6.49
C GLN A 269 8.08 -15.82 -5.50
N SER A 270 7.58 -15.67 -4.29
CA SER A 270 8.32 -15.17 -3.15
C SER A 270 8.15 -16.17 -2.00
N ILE A 271 9.25 -16.61 -1.44
CA ILE A 271 9.26 -17.53 -0.27
C ILE A 271 10.04 -16.82 0.82
N PRO A 272 9.56 -16.81 2.07
CA PRO A 272 10.29 -16.24 3.21
C PRO A 272 11.72 -16.74 3.36
#